data_94d18c376fab02b55ce7fcc5aa0738be
#
_entry.id   94d18c376fab02b55ce7fcc5aa0738be
#
_cell.length_a   1.000
_cell.length_b   1.000
_cell.length_c   1.000
_cell.angle_alpha   90.00
_cell.angle_beta   90.00
_cell.angle_gamma   90.00
#
_symmetry.space_group_name_H-M   'P 1'
#
loop_
_entity.id
_entity.type
_entity.pdbx_description
1 polymer ?
#
loop_
_entity_poly.entity_id
_entity_poly.type
_entity_poly.pdbx_seq_one_letter_code
_entity_poly.pdbx_strand_id
1 'polypeptide(L)'
;MSTTTTLLPFQPASMSTAQLAAVSFLARYSGRTHHLYSFQLREWFAWCERSGLDPLVGVQRAHVELYIRSLGERGLMDSSVVSMMNGVRGFFRFAHIDGVIPADPAVYARLPKVQRDESRTQGLDRLELIRFL
;
A
#
# COMPACT_ATOMS: atom_id res chain seq x y z
N MET A 1 3.13 4.33 24.59
CA MET A 1 3.03 4.53 24.09
C MET A 1 2.42 4.35 23.03
N SER A 2 2.09 4.56 22.44
CA SER A 2 1.40 4.55 21.67
C SER A 2 1.57 3.95 20.72
N THR A 3 1.41 3.62 20.20
CA THR A 3 1.52 2.96 19.51
C THR A 3 1.23 2.96 18.32
N THR A 4 0.79 3.54 17.74
CA THR A 4 0.48 3.52 16.59
C THR A 4 1.38 3.81 15.85
N THR A 5 2.20 3.92 16.12
CA THR A 5 3.15 3.88 15.48
C THR A 5 3.59 4.38 14.28
N THR A 6 3.29 4.04 13.14
CA THR A 6 3.84 4.54 11.95
C THR A 6 3.48 5.94 11.80
N LEU A 7 2.52 6.40 12.53
CA LEU A 7 2.07 7.73 12.37
C LEU A 7 2.51 8.66 13.44
N LEU A 8 3.50 8.27 14.17
CA LEU A 8 4.01 9.13 15.19
C LEU A 8 4.66 10.35 14.60
N PRO A 9 4.77 11.41 15.31
CA PRO A 9 5.46 12.59 14.84
C PRO A 9 6.88 12.24 14.44
N PHE A 10 7.44 12.99 13.54
CA PHE A 10 8.77 12.72 13.02
C PHE A 10 9.81 12.86 14.14
N GLN A 11 10.46 11.78 14.46
CA GLN A 11 11.46 11.73 15.52
C GLN A 11 12.54 10.77 15.08
N PRO A 12 13.40 11.19 14.17
CA PRO A 12 14.36 10.28 13.53
C PRO A 12 15.20 9.47 14.49
N ALA A 13 15.55 10.02 15.64
CA ALA A 13 16.40 9.28 16.56
C ALA A 13 15.71 8.07 17.16
N SER A 14 14.38 8.03 17.17
CA SER A 14 13.66 6.94 17.78
C SER A 14 12.85 6.13 16.78
N MET A 15 12.95 6.43 15.50
CA MET A 15 12.18 5.71 14.50
C MET A 15 13.00 4.65 13.83
N SER A 16 12.36 3.54 13.50
CA SER A 16 13.00 2.48 12.73
C SER A 16 13.10 2.95 11.28
N THR A 17 13.88 2.22 10.48
CA THR A 17 14.01 2.51 9.07
C THR A 17 12.65 2.46 8.39
N ALA A 18 11.82 1.48 8.75
CA ALA A 18 10.50 1.37 8.16
C ALA A 18 9.62 2.55 8.54
N GLN A 19 9.70 3.01 9.78
CA GLN A 19 8.90 4.15 10.21
C GLN A 19 9.35 5.43 9.50
N LEU A 20 10.65 5.62 9.33
CA LEU A 20 11.14 6.78 8.62
C LEU A 20 10.70 6.76 7.17
N ALA A 21 10.74 5.58 6.55
CA ALA A 21 10.30 5.44 5.16
C ALA A 21 8.79 5.74 5.05
N ALA A 22 8.01 5.32 6.02
CA ALA A 22 6.56 5.57 6.01
C ALA A 22 6.27 7.05 6.15
N VAL A 23 6.94 7.73 7.07
CA VAL A 23 6.73 9.15 7.27
C VAL A 23 7.14 9.92 6.02
N SER A 24 8.26 9.54 5.41
CA SER A 24 8.74 10.17 4.20
C SER A 24 7.74 10.01 3.06
N PHE A 25 7.23 8.80 2.89
CA PHE A 25 6.25 8.54 1.83
C PHE A 25 4.98 9.35 2.09
N LEU A 26 4.46 9.32 3.29
CA LEU A 26 3.20 9.97 3.61
C LEU A 26 3.30 11.49 3.49
N ALA A 27 4.48 12.05 3.68
CA ALA A 27 4.69 13.48 3.57
C ALA A 27 4.44 14.00 2.16
N ARG A 28 4.40 13.10 1.16
CA ARG A 28 4.16 13.51 -0.22
C ARG A 28 2.70 13.88 -0.44
N TYR A 29 1.81 13.52 0.47
CA TYR A 29 0.37 13.61 0.28
C TYR A 29 -0.29 14.42 1.38
N SER A 30 -1.47 14.94 1.09
CA SER A 30 -2.24 15.69 2.09
C SER A 30 -3.70 15.32 1.97
N GLY A 31 -4.50 15.76 2.91
CA GLY A 31 -5.94 15.57 2.89
C GLY A 31 -6.37 14.12 2.87
N ARG A 32 -7.35 13.85 2.04
CA ARG A 32 -7.93 12.52 1.97
C ARG A 32 -6.93 11.45 1.56
N THR A 33 -6.08 11.75 0.61
CA THR A 33 -5.09 10.76 0.16
C THR A 33 -4.12 10.42 1.27
N HIS A 34 -3.69 11.41 2.03
CA HIS A 34 -2.81 11.17 3.15
C HIS A 34 -3.49 10.28 4.19
N HIS A 35 -4.75 10.56 4.51
CA HIS A 35 -5.48 9.75 5.45
C HIS A 35 -5.63 8.32 4.97
N LEU A 36 -5.95 8.14 3.71
CA LEU A 36 -6.17 6.82 3.15
C LEU A 36 -4.88 6.01 3.15
N TYR A 37 -3.80 6.60 2.69
CA TYR A 37 -2.52 5.89 2.64
C TYR A 37 -2.00 5.60 4.06
N SER A 38 -2.25 6.51 5.01
CA SER A 38 -1.87 6.27 6.40
C SER A 38 -2.59 5.03 6.93
N PHE A 39 -3.89 4.93 6.65
CA PHE A 39 -4.66 3.77 7.08
C PHE A 39 -4.13 2.50 6.44
N GLN A 40 -3.84 2.55 5.15
CA GLN A 40 -3.37 1.36 4.42
C GLN A 40 -2.01 0.90 4.96
N LEU A 41 -1.13 1.84 5.29
CA LEU A 41 0.16 1.47 5.84
C LEU A 41 0.03 0.96 7.27
N ARG A 42 -0.88 1.49 8.06
CA ARG A 42 -1.07 0.97 9.40
C ARG A 42 -1.50 -0.48 9.34
N GLU A 43 -2.37 -0.83 8.40
CA GLU A 43 -2.84 -2.21 8.26
C GLU A 43 -1.68 -3.12 7.85
N TRP A 44 -0.85 -2.67 6.94
CA TRP A 44 0.31 -3.44 6.49
C TRP A 44 1.30 -3.64 7.64
N PHE A 45 1.60 -2.57 8.39
CA PHE A 45 2.53 -2.66 9.50
C PHE A 45 1.99 -3.61 10.58
N ALA A 46 0.69 -3.55 10.84
CA ALA A 46 0.08 -4.42 11.85
C ALA A 46 0.14 -5.88 11.42
N TRP A 47 -0.11 -6.15 10.15
CA TRP A 47 -0.03 -7.51 9.65
C TRP A 47 1.41 -8.04 9.76
N CYS A 48 2.37 -7.21 9.41
CA CYS A 48 3.77 -7.59 9.50
C CYS A 48 4.16 -7.87 10.95
N GLU A 49 3.70 -7.05 11.86
CA GLU A 49 4.01 -7.26 13.26
C GLU A 49 3.44 -8.60 13.73
N ARG A 50 2.22 -8.92 13.38
CA ARG A 50 1.62 -10.19 13.77
C ARG A 50 2.31 -11.37 13.09
N SER A 51 2.95 -11.14 11.97
CA SER A 51 3.61 -12.20 11.22
C SER A 51 5.10 -12.32 11.54
N GLY A 52 5.61 -11.46 12.41
CA GLY A 52 7.02 -11.49 12.75
C GLY A 52 7.92 -10.92 11.69
N LEU A 53 7.41 -10.02 10.84
CA LEU A 53 8.17 -9.42 9.77
C LEU A 53 8.44 -7.95 10.04
N ASP A 54 9.61 -7.46 9.63
CA ASP A 54 9.84 -6.04 9.58
C ASP A 54 9.04 -5.53 8.37
N PRO A 55 8.31 -4.43 8.48
CA PRO A 55 7.44 -4.00 7.38
C PRO A 55 8.17 -3.47 6.15
N LEU A 56 9.47 -3.33 6.19
CA LEU A 56 10.23 -2.85 5.06
C LEU A 56 11.43 -3.71 4.75
N VAL A 57 12.30 -3.91 5.72
CA VAL A 57 13.56 -4.60 5.49
C VAL A 57 13.35 -6.10 5.43
N GLY A 58 13.83 -6.72 4.37
CA GLY A 58 13.73 -8.17 4.24
C GLY A 58 12.40 -8.67 3.70
N VAL A 59 11.49 -7.78 3.34
CA VAL A 59 10.22 -8.20 2.78
C VAL A 59 10.45 -8.73 1.37
N GLN A 60 9.85 -9.88 1.06
CA GLN A 60 9.94 -10.45 -0.26
C GLN A 60 8.60 -10.39 -0.95
N ARG A 61 8.61 -10.59 -2.29
CA ARG A 61 7.36 -10.57 -3.05
C ARG A 61 6.35 -11.54 -2.46
N ALA A 62 6.80 -12.71 -2.03
CA ALA A 62 5.88 -13.70 -1.46
C ALA A 62 5.19 -13.18 -0.21
N HIS A 63 5.87 -12.39 0.62
CA HIS A 63 5.25 -11.84 1.81
C HIS A 63 4.15 -10.85 1.42
N VAL A 64 4.40 -10.05 0.40
CA VAL A 64 3.40 -9.09 -0.07
C VAL A 64 2.18 -9.83 -0.60
N GLU A 65 2.40 -10.92 -1.35
CA GLU A 65 1.29 -11.69 -1.89
C GLU A 65 0.48 -12.39 -0.79
N LEU A 66 1.15 -12.81 0.28
CA LEU A 66 0.42 -13.40 1.40
C LEU A 66 -0.45 -12.35 2.09
N TYR A 67 0.03 -11.13 2.18
CA TYR A 67 -0.77 -10.06 2.74
C TYR A 67 -1.99 -9.79 1.85
N ILE A 68 -1.79 -9.73 0.55
CA ILE A 68 -2.87 -9.50 -0.39
C ILE A 68 -3.92 -10.60 -0.21
N ARG A 69 -3.46 -11.84 -0.09
CA ARG A 69 -4.39 -12.94 0.10
C ARG A 69 -5.16 -12.79 1.41
N SER A 70 -4.49 -12.33 2.47
CA SER A 70 -5.14 -12.17 3.76
C SER A 70 -6.27 -11.12 3.68
N LEU A 71 -6.11 -10.11 2.84
CA LEU A 71 -7.15 -9.11 2.68
C LEU A 71 -8.40 -9.74 2.06
N GLY A 72 -8.22 -10.61 1.07
CA GLY A 72 -9.34 -11.30 0.48
C GLY A 72 -10.01 -12.25 1.47
N GLU A 73 -9.21 -12.90 2.29
CA GLU A 73 -9.76 -13.83 3.27
C GLU A 73 -10.54 -13.11 4.37
N ARG A 74 -10.31 -11.82 4.54
CA ARG A 74 -11.09 -11.04 5.49
C ARG A 74 -12.42 -10.62 4.88
N GLY A 75 -12.70 -11.01 3.67
CA GLY A 75 -13.97 -10.71 3.04
C GLY A 75 -13.99 -9.48 2.18
N LEU A 76 -12.84 -8.86 1.92
CA LEU A 76 -12.82 -7.69 1.08
C LEU A 76 -13.02 -8.07 -0.38
N MET A 77 -13.72 -7.21 -1.11
CA MET A 77 -13.92 -7.43 -2.53
C MET A 77 -12.62 -7.18 -3.25
N ASP A 78 -12.47 -7.74 -4.43
CA ASP A 78 -11.24 -7.59 -5.20
C ASP A 78 -10.86 -6.13 -5.43
N SER A 79 -11.83 -5.27 -5.72
CA SER A 79 -11.53 -3.86 -5.92
C SER A 79 -11.02 -3.21 -4.64
N SER A 80 -11.53 -3.63 -3.50
CA SER A 80 -11.07 -3.10 -2.22
C SER A 80 -9.67 -3.57 -1.91
N VAL A 81 -9.35 -4.81 -2.26
CA VAL A 81 -8.00 -5.34 -2.06
C VAL A 81 -7.02 -4.53 -2.90
N VAL A 82 -7.34 -4.29 -4.17
CA VAL A 82 -6.47 -3.51 -5.03
C VAL A 82 -6.29 -2.11 -4.46
N SER A 83 -7.37 -1.50 -4.00
CA SER A 83 -7.31 -0.18 -3.43
C SER A 83 -6.44 -0.12 -2.18
N MET A 84 -6.57 -1.12 -1.31
CA MET A 84 -5.78 -1.18 -0.08
C MET A 84 -4.30 -1.27 -0.37
N MET A 85 -3.92 -1.79 -1.51
CA MET A 85 -2.52 -1.95 -1.84
C MET A 85 -1.88 -0.70 -2.42
N ASN A 86 -2.66 0.34 -2.75
CA ASN A 86 -2.09 1.54 -3.34
C ASN A 86 -1.05 2.19 -2.44
N GLY A 87 -1.34 2.36 -1.17
CA GLY A 87 -0.39 2.95 -0.25
C GLY A 87 0.82 2.07 -0.02
N VAL A 88 0.61 0.77 0.10
CA VAL A 88 1.69 -0.18 0.34
C VAL A 88 2.63 -0.20 -0.86
N ARG A 89 2.08 -0.22 -2.07
CA ARG A 89 2.91 -0.24 -3.27
C ARG A 89 3.71 1.05 -3.42
N GLY A 90 3.10 2.19 -3.11
CA GLY A 90 3.80 3.45 -3.16
C GLY A 90 4.92 3.53 -2.13
N PHE A 91 4.66 3.02 -0.95
CA PHE A 91 5.64 2.97 0.13
C PHE A 91 6.90 2.22 -0.32
N PHE A 92 6.74 1.03 -0.87
CA PHE A 92 7.88 0.25 -1.33
C PHE A 92 8.55 0.91 -2.54
N ARG A 93 7.76 1.47 -3.44
CA ARG A 93 8.34 2.11 -4.62
C ARG A 93 9.28 3.24 -4.24
N PHE A 94 8.83 4.12 -3.34
CA PHE A 94 9.66 5.24 -2.98
C PHE A 94 10.83 4.85 -2.06
N ALA A 95 10.65 3.82 -1.23
CA ALA A 95 11.78 3.31 -0.45
C ALA A 95 12.86 2.79 -1.39
N HIS A 96 12.48 2.16 -2.49
CA HIS A 96 13.43 1.65 -3.46
C HIS A 96 14.06 2.81 -4.23
N ILE A 97 13.28 3.78 -4.68
CA ILE A 97 13.79 4.93 -5.40
C ILE A 97 14.80 5.68 -4.55
N ASP A 98 14.54 5.80 -3.26
CA ASP A 98 15.40 6.51 -2.35
C ASP A 98 16.60 5.70 -1.88
N GLY A 99 16.73 4.48 -2.34
CA GLY A 99 17.88 3.65 -1.99
C GLY A 99 17.80 3.02 -0.61
N VAL A 100 16.66 3.07 0.05
CA VAL A 100 16.52 2.50 1.37
C VAL A 100 16.49 0.97 1.29
N ILE A 101 15.92 0.43 0.23
CA ILE A 101 15.90 -1.01 -0.01
C ILE A 101 16.46 -1.27 -1.40
N PRO A 102 17.09 -2.42 -1.62
CA PRO A 102 17.73 -2.71 -2.89
C PRO A 102 16.77 -3.10 -4.00
N ALA A 103 15.59 -3.54 -3.65
CA ALA A 103 14.60 -3.97 -4.63
C ALA A 103 13.22 -3.71 -4.10
N ASP A 104 12.25 -3.58 -4.99
CA ASP A 104 10.86 -3.30 -4.62
C ASP A 104 10.09 -4.62 -4.58
N PRO A 105 9.70 -5.13 -3.42
CA PRO A 105 9.03 -6.42 -3.35
C PRO A 105 7.57 -6.37 -3.80
N ALA A 106 7.02 -5.18 -3.93
CA ALA A 106 5.60 -5.05 -4.24
C ALA A 106 5.32 -4.82 -5.72
N VAL A 107 6.32 -4.44 -6.49
CA VAL A 107 6.09 -4.04 -7.86
C VAL A 107 5.50 -5.16 -8.73
N TYR A 108 5.94 -6.39 -8.51
CA TYR A 108 5.41 -7.51 -9.27
C TYR A 108 4.50 -8.43 -8.45
N ALA A 109 4.07 -7.98 -7.29
CA ALA A 109 3.16 -8.77 -6.48
C ALA A 109 1.83 -8.89 -7.21
N ARG A 110 1.29 -10.10 -7.24
CA ARG A 110 0.08 -10.34 -7.99
C ARG A 110 -1.14 -9.84 -7.27
N LEU A 111 -1.92 -9.01 -7.93
CA LEU A 111 -3.16 -8.48 -7.40
C LEU A 111 -4.34 -9.20 -8.03
N PRO A 112 -5.49 -9.21 -7.38
CA PRO A 112 -6.67 -9.78 -7.98
C PRO A 112 -7.05 -8.96 -9.20
N LYS A 113 -7.65 -9.62 -10.20
CA LYS A 113 -8.09 -8.94 -11.35
C LYS A 113 -9.42 -8.35 -11.08
N VAL A 114 -9.56 -7.07 -11.29
CA VAL A 114 -10.81 -6.39 -11.09
C VAL A 114 -11.53 -6.32 -12.42
N GLN A 115 -12.73 -6.91 -12.49
CA GLN A 115 -13.46 -6.88 -13.71
C GLN A 115 -14.26 -5.67 -13.81
N ARG A 116 -14.22 -4.99 -14.96
CA ARG A 116 -14.98 -3.84 -15.17
C ARG A 116 -16.33 -4.21 -15.58
N ASP A 117 -17.29 -3.49 -15.15
CA ASP A 117 -18.65 -3.73 -15.53
C ASP A 117 -18.78 -3.11 -16.89
N GLU A 118 -18.81 -3.91 -17.90
CA GLU A 118 -18.93 -3.46 -19.21
C GLU A 118 -20.10 -2.61 -19.47
N SER A 119 -21.23 -2.91 -18.98
CA SER A 119 -22.36 -2.16 -19.29
C SER A 119 -22.20 -0.79 -18.72
N ARG A 120 -21.64 -0.64 -17.59
CA ARG A 120 -21.45 0.61 -17.05
C ARG A 120 -20.47 1.38 -17.85
N THR A 121 -19.47 0.76 -18.26
CA THR A 121 -18.46 1.36 -19.03
C THR A 121 -18.99 1.85 -20.27
N GLN A 122 -19.78 1.12 -20.92
CA GLN A 122 -20.29 1.51 -22.11
C GLN A 122 -21.18 2.58 -21.95
N GLY A 123 -21.86 2.63 -21.00
CA GLY A 123 -22.72 3.66 -20.82
C GLY A 123 -22.14 4.91 -20.88
N LEU A 124 -21.17 5.15 -20.30
CA LEU A 124 -20.63 6.34 -20.32
C LEU A 124 -19.84 6.55 -21.23
N ASP A 125 -19.67 6.04 -21.69
CA ASP A 125 -18.83 6.26 -22.38
C ASP A 125 -18.27 6.00 -23.35
N ARG A 126 -18.72 5.59 -24.07
CA ARG A 126 -18.16 5.33 -25.10
C ARG A 126 -17.47 6.48 -25.43
N LEU A 127 -17.95 7.55 -25.29
CA LEU A 127 -17.34 8.68 -25.58
C LEU A 127 -16.33 8.89 -24.69
N GLU A 128 -16.55 8.76 -23.52
CA GLU A 128 -15.62 8.92 -22.68
C GLU A 128 -14.55 8.10 -22.84
N LEU A 129 -14.74 6.92 -23.13
CA LEU A 129 -13.71 6.09 -23.32
C LEU A 129 -12.90 6.58 -24.36
N ILE A 130 -13.41 6.99 -25.36
CA ILE A 130 -12.68 7.46 -26.43
C ILE A 130 -11.99 8.60 -26.04
N ARG A 131 -12.53 9.41 -25.26
CA ARG A 131 -11.93 10.49 -24.88
C ARG A 131 -10.91 10.27 -23.99
N PHE A 132 -10.98 9.54 -23.16
CA PHE A 132 -9.96 9.40 -22.36
C PHE A 132 -9.32 8.22 -22.53
N LEU A 133 -9.51 7.76 -23.56
CA LEU A 133 -8.85 6.68 -23.83
C LEU A 133 -7.92 7.03 -24.53
#